data_d47b0bc4f5dce8e61c49afddeb465094
#
_entry.id   d47b0bc4f5dce8e61c49afddeb465094
#
_cell.length_a   1.000
_cell.length_b   1.000
_cell.length_c   1.000
_cell.angle_alpha   90.00
_cell.angle_beta   90.00
_cell.angle_gamma   90.00
#
_symmetry.space_group_name_H-M   'P 1'
#
loop_
_entity.id
_entity.type
_entity.pdbx_description
1 polymer ?
#
loop_
_entity_poly.entity_id
_entity_poly.type
_entity_poly.pdbx_seq_one_letter_code
_entity_poly.pdbx_strand_id
1 'polypeptide(L)'
;MAMEKKVAFIVSQDLARISSLLPSNQKRSLIVHSLIHALGLFNPSPGRARIQVITPRRASYKDLSTFHSKEYLDYILDKDNDGVTNPEFGLQDDAASFIGLSDYVPLVAGATLTACETLKQNYSDVAICWDGGRHHTHKSKASGFCYVADCVLAILSLKKLVPGPEPRKPRVMYLDLDLHFSDAVSEAFHTPSRPAGSSSQTLILSIHHASRGFFPASKLSGLSSISDAEYDPFTLSIPLNVGASDGTYGRIWPIVERVARTFSPDYTIVQCGADALAGDPYATFNWSLGSGEGSLGWCINRILTSWPGKHLLLGGGGYNSPNVARAWAYLTSLAVSVITGLSKLGLTQTSWSLR
;
A
#
# COMPACT_ATOMS: atom_id res chain seq x y z
N MET A 1 28.70 7.25 -13.25
CA MET A 1 27.53 6.57 -13.85
C MET A 1 26.49 6.42 -12.75
N ALA A 2 25.29 6.98 -12.91
CA ALA A 2 24.20 6.73 -11.98
C ALA A 2 23.90 5.22 -12.03
N MET A 3 23.86 4.55 -10.87
CA MET A 3 23.50 3.14 -10.83
C MET A 3 22.06 2.98 -11.31
N GLU A 4 21.86 2.04 -12.22
CA GLU A 4 20.52 1.69 -12.71
C GLU A 4 19.68 1.15 -11.55
N LYS A 5 18.59 1.82 -11.21
CA LYS A 5 17.65 1.34 -10.17
C LYS A 5 17.03 0.01 -10.61
N LYS A 6 16.77 -0.87 -9.68
CA LYS A 6 16.20 -2.21 -9.90
C LYS A 6 14.77 -2.25 -9.39
N VAL A 7 13.86 -2.84 -10.18
CA VAL A 7 12.46 -3.02 -9.80
C VAL A 7 12.15 -4.49 -9.61
N ALA A 8 11.61 -4.87 -8.46
CA ALA A 8 11.03 -6.18 -8.19
C ALA A 8 9.51 -6.11 -8.33
N PHE A 9 8.92 -7.03 -9.07
CA PHE A 9 7.47 -7.17 -9.21
C PHE A 9 7.04 -8.52 -8.66
N ILE A 10 6.24 -8.49 -7.60
CA ILE A 10 5.88 -9.70 -6.86
C ILE A 10 4.54 -10.23 -7.36
N VAL A 11 4.56 -11.40 -8.00
CA VAL A 11 3.36 -12.06 -8.53
C VAL A 11 3.61 -13.55 -8.75
N SER A 12 2.55 -14.34 -8.63
CA SER A 12 2.48 -15.72 -9.13
C SER A 12 1.06 -16.01 -9.63
N GLN A 13 0.91 -17.10 -10.40
CA GLN A 13 -0.41 -17.53 -10.85
C GLN A 13 -1.32 -17.86 -9.66
N ASP A 14 -0.78 -18.53 -8.62
CA ASP A 14 -1.54 -18.87 -7.41
C ASP A 14 -1.99 -17.63 -6.66
N LEU A 15 -1.10 -16.63 -6.47
CA LEU A 15 -1.46 -15.38 -5.83
C LEU A 15 -2.58 -14.67 -6.60
N ALA A 16 -2.44 -14.52 -7.91
CA ALA A 16 -3.43 -13.83 -8.74
C ALA A 16 -4.77 -14.58 -8.75
N ARG A 17 -4.75 -15.91 -8.80
CA ARG A 17 -5.96 -16.75 -8.74
C ARG A 17 -6.68 -16.61 -7.40
N ILE A 18 -5.97 -16.75 -6.29
CA ILE A 18 -6.56 -16.68 -4.95
C ILE A 18 -7.02 -15.26 -4.62
N SER A 19 -6.23 -14.23 -4.92
CA SER A 19 -6.63 -12.82 -4.73
C SER A 19 -7.86 -12.43 -5.57
N SER A 20 -8.11 -13.14 -6.67
CA SER A 20 -9.30 -12.94 -7.51
C SER A 20 -10.59 -13.54 -6.95
N LEU A 21 -10.52 -14.26 -5.83
CA LEU A 21 -11.69 -14.80 -5.11
C LEU A 21 -12.27 -13.81 -4.11
N LEU A 22 -11.56 -12.71 -3.81
CA LEU A 22 -12.03 -11.70 -2.85
C LEU A 22 -13.46 -11.24 -3.19
N PRO A 23 -14.43 -11.32 -2.25
CA PRO A 23 -15.82 -10.95 -2.51
C PRO A 23 -15.99 -9.50 -2.97
N SER A 24 -15.20 -8.58 -2.42
CA SER A 24 -15.27 -7.14 -2.71
C SER A 24 -14.79 -6.76 -4.11
N ASN A 25 -13.93 -7.59 -4.74
CA ASN A 25 -13.33 -7.25 -6.04
C ASN A 25 -12.89 -8.49 -6.83
N GLN A 26 -13.86 -9.35 -7.11
CA GLN A 26 -13.64 -10.58 -7.87
C GLN A 26 -12.91 -10.33 -9.20
N LYS A 27 -11.98 -11.23 -9.55
CA LYS A 27 -11.15 -11.19 -10.76
C LYS A 27 -10.21 -9.98 -10.89
N ARG A 28 -10.22 -9.03 -9.97
CA ARG A 28 -9.40 -7.81 -10.07
C ARG A 28 -7.91 -8.13 -10.25
N SER A 29 -7.36 -9.02 -9.43
CA SER A 29 -5.94 -9.39 -9.51
C SER A 29 -5.56 -9.96 -10.87
N LEU A 30 -6.35 -10.90 -11.41
CA LEU A 30 -6.13 -11.44 -12.76
C LEU A 30 -6.17 -10.36 -13.83
N ILE A 31 -7.11 -9.42 -13.77
CA ILE A 31 -7.24 -8.33 -14.75
C ILE A 31 -6.02 -7.42 -14.68
N VAL A 32 -5.58 -7.04 -13.47
CA VAL A 32 -4.40 -6.19 -13.24
C VAL A 32 -3.15 -6.81 -13.86
N HIS A 33 -2.83 -8.04 -13.46
CA HIS A 33 -1.60 -8.70 -13.91
C HIS A 33 -1.64 -9.03 -15.41
N SER A 34 -2.80 -9.39 -15.95
CA SER A 34 -2.98 -9.61 -17.39
C SER A 34 -2.74 -8.34 -18.19
N LEU A 35 -3.26 -7.19 -17.73
CA LEU A 35 -3.05 -5.92 -18.41
C LEU A 35 -1.57 -5.50 -18.38
N ILE A 36 -0.91 -5.61 -17.22
CA ILE A 36 0.52 -5.28 -17.07
C ILE A 36 1.37 -6.16 -18.02
N HIS A 37 1.06 -7.44 -18.11
CA HIS A 37 1.72 -8.36 -19.04
C HIS A 37 1.45 -8.00 -20.50
N ALA A 38 0.18 -7.74 -20.87
CA ALA A 38 -0.22 -7.40 -22.24
C ALA A 38 0.40 -6.07 -22.72
N LEU A 39 0.65 -5.12 -21.81
CA LEU A 39 1.36 -3.88 -22.11
C LEU A 39 2.89 -4.07 -22.26
N GLY A 40 3.38 -5.29 -22.11
CA GLY A 40 4.81 -5.61 -22.25
C GLY A 40 5.70 -4.96 -21.19
N LEU A 41 5.17 -4.63 -20.01
CA LEU A 41 5.95 -3.95 -18.96
C LEU A 41 7.03 -4.86 -18.36
N PHE A 42 6.92 -6.17 -18.50
CA PHE A 42 7.94 -7.14 -18.09
C PHE A 42 9.03 -7.37 -19.13
N ASN A 43 8.83 -6.91 -20.37
CA ASN A 43 9.78 -7.15 -21.44
C ASN A 43 10.99 -6.22 -21.31
N PRO A 44 12.21 -6.73 -21.46
CA PRO A 44 13.39 -5.89 -21.56
C PRO A 44 13.24 -4.92 -22.73
N SER A 45 13.49 -3.65 -22.50
CA SER A 45 13.48 -2.63 -23.55
C SER A 45 14.66 -1.68 -23.35
N PRO A 46 15.36 -1.25 -24.42
CA PRO A 46 16.42 -0.27 -24.30
C PRO A 46 15.92 0.99 -23.57
N GLY A 47 16.67 1.43 -22.57
CA GLY A 47 16.32 2.62 -21.81
C GLY A 47 15.24 2.44 -20.74
N ARG A 48 14.79 1.21 -20.47
CA ARG A 48 13.92 0.88 -19.32
C ARG A 48 14.68 0.08 -18.27
N ALA A 49 14.35 0.31 -17.01
CA ALA A 49 14.77 -0.61 -15.96
C ALA A 49 14.26 -2.02 -16.23
N ARG A 50 15.07 -2.96 -15.86
CA ARG A 50 14.66 -4.37 -15.86
C ARG A 50 13.75 -4.61 -14.67
N ILE A 51 12.47 -4.91 -14.92
CA ILE A 51 11.60 -5.51 -13.92
C ILE A 51 12.02 -6.97 -13.71
N GLN A 52 12.30 -7.31 -12.47
CA GLN A 52 12.47 -8.70 -12.06
C GLN A 52 11.16 -9.20 -11.47
N VAL A 53 10.51 -10.13 -12.17
CA VAL A 53 9.32 -10.81 -11.65
C VAL A 53 9.75 -11.86 -10.63
N ILE A 54 9.19 -11.80 -9.42
CA ILE A 54 9.55 -12.66 -8.29
C ILE A 54 8.31 -13.38 -7.80
N THR A 55 8.40 -14.72 -7.76
CA THR A 55 7.36 -15.55 -7.16
C THR A 55 7.39 -15.38 -5.63
N PRO A 56 6.27 -14.98 -5.01
CA PRO A 56 6.22 -14.82 -3.56
C PRO A 56 6.30 -16.17 -2.84
N ARG A 57 6.94 -16.18 -1.67
CA ARG A 57 6.76 -17.24 -0.70
C ARG A 57 5.42 -17.10 0.04
N ARG A 58 4.92 -18.15 0.62
CA ARG A 58 3.82 -18.05 1.60
C ARG A 58 4.37 -17.53 2.93
N ALA A 59 3.62 -16.69 3.62
CA ALA A 59 3.94 -16.32 4.99
C ALA A 59 3.78 -17.55 5.90
N SER A 60 4.75 -17.76 6.77
CA SER A 60 4.66 -18.78 7.81
C SER A 60 3.77 -18.29 8.96
N TYR A 61 3.28 -19.21 9.80
CA TYR A 61 2.60 -18.88 11.03
C TYR A 61 3.42 -17.90 11.89
N LYS A 62 4.74 -18.10 11.97
CA LYS A 62 5.66 -17.21 12.69
C LYS A 62 5.69 -15.81 12.09
N ASP A 63 5.63 -15.66 10.77
CA ASP A 63 5.56 -14.35 10.13
C ASP A 63 4.27 -13.62 10.55
N LEU A 64 3.13 -14.30 10.46
CA LEU A 64 1.81 -13.76 10.77
C LEU A 64 1.67 -13.44 12.26
N SER A 65 2.17 -14.29 13.15
CA SER A 65 2.14 -14.10 14.62
C SER A 65 3.04 -12.95 15.10
N THR A 66 3.81 -12.33 14.21
CA THR A 66 4.54 -11.09 14.53
C THR A 66 3.57 -9.95 14.88
N PHE A 67 2.34 -10.00 14.38
CA PHE A 67 1.31 -9.01 14.68
C PHE A 67 -0.01 -9.63 15.15
N HIS A 68 -0.52 -10.61 14.41
CA HIS A 68 -1.84 -11.21 14.70
C HIS A 68 -1.84 -12.06 15.97
N SER A 69 -2.99 -12.12 16.63
CA SER A 69 -3.19 -12.99 17.78
C SER A 69 -3.25 -14.45 17.38
N LYS A 70 -2.93 -15.33 18.32
CA LYS A 70 -2.95 -16.78 18.10
C LYS A 70 -4.35 -17.27 17.73
N GLU A 71 -5.36 -16.84 18.48
CA GLU A 71 -6.76 -17.25 18.30
C GLU A 71 -7.29 -16.88 16.92
N TYR A 72 -6.99 -15.66 16.46
CA TYR A 72 -7.34 -15.22 15.12
C TYR A 72 -6.65 -16.06 14.03
N LEU A 73 -5.35 -16.33 14.18
CA LEU A 73 -4.59 -17.11 13.22
C LEU A 73 -5.03 -18.58 13.18
N ASP A 74 -5.27 -19.17 14.34
CA ASP A 74 -5.75 -20.57 14.43
C ASP A 74 -7.09 -20.72 13.71
N TYR A 75 -7.96 -19.71 13.78
CA TYR A 75 -9.25 -19.71 13.10
C TYR A 75 -9.14 -19.46 11.61
N ILE A 76 -8.46 -18.39 11.20
CA ILE A 76 -8.47 -17.92 9.80
C ILE A 76 -7.61 -18.77 8.85
N LEU A 77 -6.68 -19.55 9.39
CA LEU A 77 -5.84 -20.47 8.63
C LEU A 77 -6.40 -21.90 8.53
N ASP A 78 -7.47 -22.19 9.27
CA ASP A 78 -8.14 -23.47 9.21
C ASP A 78 -9.10 -23.51 8.01
N LYS A 79 -8.89 -24.48 7.11
CA LYS A 79 -9.71 -24.67 5.90
C LYS A 79 -11.18 -24.98 6.18
N ASP A 80 -11.46 -25.60 7.31
CA ASP A 80 -12.83 -25.95 7.68
C ASP A 80 -13.66 -24.68 8.02
N ASN A 81 -12.98 -23.55 8.26
CA ASN A 81 -13.60 -22.25 8.50
C ASN A 81 -13.74 -21.38 7.24
N ASP A 82 -13.28 -21.86 6.08
CA ASP A 82 -13.43 -21.12 4.82
C ASP A 82 -14.91 -20.94 4.46
N GLY A 83 -15.35 -19.71 4.27
CA GLY A 83 -16.74 -19.37 3.99
C GLY A 83 -17.67 -19.34 5.22
N VAL A 84 -17.13 -19.61 6.42
CA VAL A 84 -17.91 -19.60 7.67
C VAL A 84 -17.92 -18.20 8.27
N THR A 85 -19.12 -17.69 8.56
CA THR A 85 -19.29 -16.40 9.26
C THR A 85 -18.85 -16.51 10.72
N ASN A 86 -18.02 -15.56 11.16
CA ASN A 86 -17.61 -15.46 12.56
C ASN A 86 -17.47 -14.00 12.99
N PRO A 87 -18.47 -13.42 13.67
CA PRO A 87 -18.46 -12.04 14.13
C PRO A 87 -17.33 -11.71 15.13
N GLU A 88 -16.89 -12.68 15.93
CA GLU A 88 -15.81 -12.49 16.90
C GLU A 88 -14.52 -12.05 16.20
N PHE A 89 -14.23 -12.66 15.04
CA PHE A 89 -13.07 -12.33 14.21
C PHE A 89 -13.38 -11.34 13.08
N GLY A 90 -14.56 -10.71 13.08
CA GLY A 90 -14.97 -9.74 12.06
C GLY A 90 -15.26 -10.36 10.69
N LEU A 91 -15.42 -11.68 10.62
CA LEU A 91 -15.72 -12.40 9.37
C LEU A 91 -17.21 -12.37 9.07
N GLN A 92 -17.73 -11.18 8.85
CA GLN A 92 -19.12 -10.87 8.52
C GLN A 92 -19.20 -9.57 7.70
N ASP A 93 -20.38 -9.19 7.26
CA ASP A 93 -20.69 -7.93 6.59
C ASP A 93 -19.67 -7.59 5.47
N ASP A 94 -18.87 -6.54 5.65
CA ASP A 94 -17.88 -6.07 4.69
C ASP A 94 -16.63 -6.97 4.59
N ALA A 95 -16.38 -7.82 5.58
CA ALA A 95 -15.28 -8.77 5.59
C ALA A 95 -15.75 -10.24 5.69
N ALA A 96 -16.86 -10.57 5.01
CA ALA A 96 -17.38 -11.93 5.00
C ALA A 96 -16.33 -12.96 4.56
N SER A 97 -16.29 -14.10 5.26
CA SER A 97 -15.40 -15.22 4.91
C SER A 97 -15.76 -15.76 3.52
N PHE A 98 -14.79 -16.32 2.83
CA PHE A 98 -14.96 -16.90 1.49
C PHE A 98 -14.13 -18.19 1.34
N ILE A 99 -14.53 -19.06 0.41
CA ILE A 99 -13.78 -20.29 0.10
C ILE A 99 -12.40 -19.93 -0.46
N GLY A 100 -11.34 -20.38 0.20
CA GLY A 100 -9.94 -20.08 -0.11
C GLY A 100 -9.32 -18.97 0.76
N LEU A 101 -10.02 -18.50 1.80
CA LEU A 101 -9.51 -17.51 2.73
C LEU A 101 -8.24 -17.98 3.45
N SER A 102 -8.23 -19.24 3.90
CA SER A 102 -7.08 -19.88 4.56
C SER A 102 -5.83 -19.95 3.67
N ASP A 103 -5.99 -20.00 2.34
CA ASP A 103 -4.90 -19.89 1.37
C ASP A 103 -4.55 -18.45 1.03
N TYR A 104 -5.54 -17.54 0.99
CA TYR A 104 -5.37 -16.12 0.69
C TYR A 104 -4.46 -15.42 1.70
N VAL A 105 -4.72 -15.60 2.98
CA VAL A 105 -4.00 -14.93 4.08
C VAL A 105 -2.48 -15.14 3.99
N PRO A 106 -1.95 -16.38 3.94
CA PRO A 106 -0.51 -16.58 3.85
C PRO A 106 0.09 -16.17 2.50
N LEU A 107 -0.68 -16.23 1.41
CA LEU A 107 -0.18 -15.81 0.09
C LEU A 107 0.00 -14.29 0.00
N VAL A 108 -1.00 -13.51 0.41
CA VAL A 108 -0.94 -12.05 0.34
C VAL A 108 0.09 -11.49 1.31
N ALA A 109 0.09 -11.93 2.56
CA ALA A 109 1.11 -11.52 3.52
C ALA A 109 2.51 -11.93 3.06
N GLY A 110 2.66 -13.13 2.52
CA GLY A 110 3.91 -13.65 1.98
C GLY A 110 4.42 -12.84 0.79
N ALA A 111 3.52 -12.38 -0.08
CA ALA A 111 3.87 -11.53 -1.21
C ALA A 111 4.44 -10.17 -0.75
N THR A 112 3.76 -9.51 0.17
CA THR A 112 4.24 -8.24 0.75
C THR A 112 5.56 -8.42 1.50
N LEU A 113 5.72 -9.51 2.28
CA LEU A 113 6.98 -9.81 2.96
C LEU A 113 8.11 -10.15 1.97
N THR A 114 7.82 -10.85 0.87
CA THR A 114 8.80 -11.09 -0.20
C THR A 114 9.26 -9.76 -0.83
N ALA A 115 8.35 -8.82 -1.07
CA ALA A 115 8.70 -7.48 -1.53
C ALA A 115 9.66 -6.77 -0.54
N CYS A 116 9.37 -6.83 0.75
CA CYS A 116 10.25 -6.29 1.79
C CYS A 116 11.63 -6.94 1.79
N GLU A 117 11.71 -8.25 1.58
CA GLU A 117 12.98 -9.00 1.53
C GLU A 117 13.86 -8.53 0.36
N THR A 118 13.27 -8.28 -0.83
CA THR A 118 14.04 -7.77 -1.98
C THR A 118 14.66 -6.40 -1.72
N LEU A 119 13.93 -5.52 -1.04
CA LEU A 119 14.42 -4.20 -0.64
C LEU A 119 15.56 -4.31 0.41
N LYS A 120 15.36 -5.13 1.44
CA LYS A 120 16.36 -5.33 2.52
C LYS A 120 17.66 -5.94 2.03
N GLN A 121 17.58 -6.86 1.09
CA GLN A 121 18.73 -7.56 0.52
C GLN A 121 19.40 -6.79 -0.62
N ASN A 122 18.97 -5.55 -0.92
CA ASN A 122 19.45 -4.73 -2.03
C ASN A 122 19.29 -5.36 -3.42
N TYR A 123 18.34 -6.29 -3.57
CA TYR A 123 17.97 -6.84 -4.87
C TYR A 123 17.12 -5.86 -5.70
N SER A 124 16.39 -4.98 -5.02
CA SER A 124 15.61 -3.92 -5.66
C SER A 124 15.70 -2.60 -4.89
N ASP A 125 15.46 -1.50 -5.61
CA ASP A 125 15.29 -0.15 -5.06
C ASP A 125 13.79 0.19 -4.98
N VAL A 126 12.99 -0.41 -5.86
CA VAL A 126 11.54 -0.35 -5.85
C VAL A 126 11.00 -1.77 -5.87
N ALA A 127 10.05 -2.08 -4.99
CA ALA A 127 9.30 -3.33 -5.00
C ALA A 127 7.81 -3.03 -5.20
N ILE A 128 7.13 -3.85 -5.98
CA ILE A 128 5.72 -3.70 -6.32
C ILE A 128 4.96 -4.96 -5.93
N CYS A 129 3.91 -4.83 -5.13
CA CYS A 129 3.01 -5.93 -4.76
C CYS A 129 1.55 -5.44 -4.78
N TRP A 130 0.88 -5.56 -5.94
CA TRP A 130 -0.48 -5.04 -6.10
C TRP A 130 -1.55 -5.82 -5.35
N ASP A 131 -1.29 -7.05 -4.96
CA ASP A 131 -2.22 -7.85 -4.16
C ASP A 131 -2.17 -7.55 -2.65
N GLY A 132 -1.14 -6.83 -2.19
CA GLY A 132 -1.00 -6.32 -0.83
C GLY A 132 -1.79 -5.04 -0.57
N GLY A 133 -1.49 -4.37 0.55
CA GLY A 133 -2.08 -3.08 0.89
C GLY A 133 -3.35 -3.19 1.76
N ARG A 134 -3.44 -4.22 2.63
CA ARG A 134 -4.59 -4.48 3.51
C ARG A 134 -4.43 -3.70 4.80
N HIS A 135 -5.06 -2.52 4.89
CA HIS A 135 -4.81 -1.52 5.92
C HIS A 135 -5.86 -1.45 7.04
N HIS A 136 -6.95 -2.26 6.93
CA HIS A 136 -8.03 -2.29 7.92
C HIS A 136 -8.01 -3.50 8.85
N THR A 137 -7.14 -4.49 8.61
CA THR A 137 -7.11 -5.68 9.48
C THR A 137 -6.41 -5.37 10.78
N HIS A 138 -7.15 -5.49 11.88
CA HIS A 138 -6.62 -5.37 13.23
C HIS A 138 -5.89 -6.64 13.69
N LYS A 139 -5.31 -6.58 14.90
CA LYS A 139 -4.53 -7.70 15.46
C LYS A 139 -5.31 -9.02 15.51
N SER A 140 -6.61 -8.96 15.84
CA SER A 140 -7.45 -10.13 16.06
C SER A 140 -8.76 -10.09 15.24
N LYS A 141 -8.85 -9.23 14.22
CA LYS A 141 -10.13 -9.00 13.54
C LYS A 141 -9.94 -8.54 12.12
N ALA A 142 -10.64 -9.18 11.18
CA ALA A 142 -10.84 -8.72 9.81
C ALA A 142 -11.76 -7.49 9.79
N SER A 143 -11.58 -6.60 8.84
CA SER A 143 -12.39 -5.39 8.66
C SER A 143 -12.14 -4.78 7.28
N GLY A 144 -13.11 -4.04 6.73
CA GLY A 144 -12.93 -3.25 5.51
C GLY A 144 -12.38 -4.05 4.33
N PHE A 145 -12.91 -5.22 4.05
CA PHE A 145 -12.42 -6.14 3.00
C PHE A 145 -10.98 -6.64 3.20
N CYS A 146 -10.40 -6.44 4.38
CA CYS A 146 -9.05 -6.85 4.73
C CYS A 146 -9.06 -8.01 5.74
N TYR A 147 -8.28 -9.05 5.48
CA TYR A 147 -8.23 -10.29 6.28
C TYR A 147 -6.85 -10.55 6.90
N VAL A 148 -5.83 -9.84 6.48
CA VAL A 148 -4.46 -9.91 7.01
C VAL A 148 -3.80 -8.54 6.97
N ALA A 149 -3.13 -8.15 8.03
CA ALA A 149 -2.50 -6.84 8.19
C ALA A 149 -1.12 -6.79 7.52
N ASP A 150 -1.04 -7.05 6.22
CA ASP A 150 0.21 -7.12 5.50
C ASP A 150 1.00 -5.79 5.51
N CYS A 151 0.31 -4.64 5.54
CA CYS A 151 0.92 -3.32 5.73
C CYS A 151 1.67 -3.24 7.07
N VAL A 152 1.05 -3.69 8.16
CA VAL A 152 1.69 -3.72 9.48
C VAL A 152 2.88 -4.68 9.49
N LEU A 153 2.71 -5.88 8.91
CA LEU A 153 3.78 -6.87 8.79
C LEU A 153 4.95 -6.33 7.96
N ALA A 154 4.69 -5.57 6.89
CA ALA A 154 5.72 -4.91 6.09
C ALA A 154 6.54 -3.91 6.92
N ILE A 155 5.87 -3.03 7.66
CA ILE A 155 6.53 -2.07 8.55
C ILE A 155 7.39 -2.80 9.58
N LEU A 156 6.83 -3.83 10.25
CA LEU A 156 7.54 -4.63 11.25
C LEU A 156 8.74 -5.37 10.65
N SER A 157 8.66 -5.83 9.40
CA SER A 157 9.75 -6.47 8.68
C SER A 157 10.87 -5.48 8.32
N LEU A 158 10.52 -4.31 7.75
CA LEU A 158 11.49 -3.31 7.29
C LEU A 158 12.20 -2.58 8.42
N LYS A 159 11.57 -2.43 9.59
CA LYS A 159 12.18 -1.78 10.77
C LYS A 159 13.12 -2.69 11.57
N LYS A 160 13.25 -3.97 11.20
CA LYS A 160 14.19 -4.88 11.87
C LYS A 160 15.62 -4.38 11.73
N LEU A 161 16.40 -4.61 12.78
CA LEU A 161 17.83 -4.25 12.81
C LEU A 161 18.56 -4.80 11.57
N VAL A 162 19.29 -3.95 10.90
CA VAL A 162 20.22 -4.36 9.85
C VAL A 162 21.54 -4.74 10.51
N PRO A 163 21.93 -6.03 10.44
CA PRO A 163 23.20 -6.47 11.01
C PRO A 163 24.39 -5.91 10.21
N GLY A 164 25.51 -5.68 10.85
CA GLY A 164 26.73 -5.18 10.22
C GLY A 164 27.70 -4.62 11.25
N PRO A 165 28.84 -4.06 10.82
CA PRO A 165 29.83 -3.43 11.71
C PRO A 165 29.21 -2.26 12.50
N GLU A 166 28.25 -1.55 11.89
CA GLU A 166 27.46 -0.49 12.54
C GLU A 166 25.96 -0.86 12.45
N PRO A 167 25.46 -1.67 13.39
CA PRO A 167 24.06 -2.07 13.40
C PRO A 167 23.15 -0.86 13.55
N ARG A 168 22.21 -0.68 12.62
CA ARG A 168 21.26 0.42 12.68
C ARG A 168 19.83 -0.05 12.53
N LYS A 169 18.92 0.73 13.09
CA LYS A 169 17.48 0.53 12.99
C LYS A 169 16.95 1.41 11.85
N PRO A 170 16.47 0.82 10.75
CA PRO A 170 15.91 1.60 9.65
C PRO A 170 14.68 2.40 10.07
N ARG A 171 14.47 3.53 9.39
CA ARG A 171 13.27 4.36 9.52
C ARG A 171 12.32 4.02 8.40
N VAL A 172 11.09 3.72 8.73
CA VAL A 172 10.04 3.31 7.79
C VAL A 172 8.90 4.33 7.80
N MET A 173 8.62 4.94 6.66
CA MET A 173 7.45 5.76 6.45
C MET A 173 6.38 4.92 5.74
N TYR A 174 5.17 4.95 6.25
CA TYR A 174 3.98 4.44 5.60
C TYR A 174 3.13 5.63 5.15
N LEU A 175 2.89 5.73 3.86
CA LEU A 175 2.01 6.72 3.23
C LEU A 175 0.82 6.01 2.63
N ASP A 176 -0.36 6.33 3.12
CA ASP A 176 -1.62 5.79 2.62
C ASP A 176 -2.34 6.80 1.74
N LEU A 177 -2.66 6.40 0.51
CA LEU A 177 -3.34 7.21 -0.50
C LEU A 177 -4.73 6.65 -0.86
N ASP A 178 -5.20 5.63 -0.13
CA ASP A 178 -6.54 5.06 -0.25
C ASP A 178 -7.61 6.10 0.12
N LEU A 179 -8.81 5.91 -0.37
CA LEU A 179 -9.95 6.75 0.01
C LEU A 179 -10.25 6.67 1.50
N HIS A 180 -10.04 5.48 2.10
CA HIS A 180 -10.39 5.18 3.49
C HIS A 180 -9.20 5.41 4.43
N PHE A 181 -9.51 5.83 5.66
CA PHE A 181 -8.48 5.98 6.69
C PHE A 181 -7.83 4.64 7.05
N SER A 182 -6.51 4.59 7.14
CA SER A 182 -5.75 3.39 7.52
C SER A 182 -5.80 3.13 9.03
N ASP A 183 -6.98 2.84 9.55
CA ASP A 183 -7.25 2.71 10.99
C ASP A 183 -6.37 1.67 11.67
N ALA A 184 -6.34 0.44 11.18
CA ALA A 184 -5.57 -0.62 11.80
C ALA A 184 -4.05 -0.36 11.75
N VAL A 185 -3.53 0.24 10.68
CA VAL A 185 -2.11 0.61 10.59
C VAL A 185 -1.81 1.76 11.55
N SER A 186 -2.65 2.79 11.56
CA SER A 186 -2.48 3.93 12.45
C SER A 186 -2.53 3.51 13.92
N GLU A 187 -3.51 2.71 14.32
CA GLU A 187 -3.65 2.21 15.69
C GLU A 187 -2.49 1.31 16.11
N ALA A 188 -1.94 0.49 15.21
CA ALA A 188 -0.83 -0.41 15.51
C ALA A 188 0.47 0.32 15.89
N PHE A 189 0.65 1.57 15.43
CA PHE A 189 1.88 2.34 15.66
C PHE A 189 1.65 3.63 16.45
N HIS A 190 0.42 3.99 16.73
CA HIS A 190 0.08 5.15 17.53
C HIS A 190 0.61 5.02 18.98
N THR A 191 1.24 6.06 19.45
CA THR A 191 1.74 6.15 20.84
C THR A 191 1.32 7.49 21.41
N PRO A 192 0.19 7.55 22.15
CA PRO A 192 -0.29 8.79 22.69
C PRO A 192 0.70 9.39 23.70
N SER A 193 0.63 10.72 23.83
CA SER A 193 1.46 11.48 24.80
C SER A 193 2.97 11.20 24.68
N ARG A 194 3.45 10.96 23.46
CA ARG A 194 4.88 10.77 23.21
C ARG A 194 5.66 11.99 23.67
N PRO A 195 6.73 11.83 24.49
CA PRO A 195 7.51 12.97 24.98
C PRO A 195 8.05 13.85 23.83
N ALA A 196 8.07 15.16 24.05
CA ALA A 196 8.66 16.09 23.08
C ALA A 196 10.13 15.74 22.81
N GLY A 197 10.52 15.79 21.54
CA GLY A 197 11.89 15.43 21.13
C GLY A 197 12.18 13.93 21.05
N SER A 198 11.19 13.05 21.33
CA SER A 198 11.35 11.63 21.12
C SER A 198 11.49 11.30 19.62
N SER A 199 12.24 10.24 19.31
CA SER A 199 12.37 9.72 17.95
C SER A 199 11.52 8.47 17.75
N SER A 200 11.06 8.25 16.52
CA SER A 200 10.42 7.00 16.13
C SER A 200 11.09 6.41 14.91
N GLN A 201 11.11 5.08 14.83
CA GLN A 201 11.50 4.38 13.60
C GLN A 201 10.39 4.33 12.55
N THR A 202 9.16 4.63 12.96
CA THR A 202 7.97 4.49 12.11
C THR A 202 7.24 5.81 12.07
N LEU A 203 6.83 6.24 10.87
CA LEU A 203 5.92 7.35 10.65
C LEU A 203 4.77 6.87 9.78
N ILE A 204 3.55 7.08 10.25
CA ILE A 204 2.32 6.80 9.52
C ILE A 204 1.72 8.11 9.06
N LEU A 205 1.38 8.21 7.78
CA LEU A 205 0.65 9.34 7.21
C LEU A 205 -0.47 8.82 6.31
N SER A 206 -1.70 9.10 6.67
CA SER A 206 -2.89 8.75 5.87
C SER A 206 -3.54 9.99 5.31
N ILE A 207 -3.80 10.00 3.99
CA ILE A 207 -4.54 11.05 3.28
C ILE A 207 -5.83 10.39 2.80
N HIS A 208 -6.97 10.77 3.36
CA HIS A 208 -8.20 10.02 3.18
C HIS A 208 -9.43 10.92 3.23
N HIS A 209 -10.59 10.38 2.82
CA HIS A 209 -11.86 11.06 3.01
C HIS A 209 -12.33 10.91 4.46
N ALA A 210 -12.77 12.02 5.05
CA ALA A 210 -13.39 12.01 6.36
C ALA A 210 -14.71 12.77 6.35
N SER A 211 -15.78 12.08 6.69
CA SER A 211 -17.10 12.68 6.93
C SER A 211 -17.85 11.87 7.98
N ARG A 212 -18.87 12.49 8.59
CA ARG A 212 -19.69 11.81 9.61
C ARG A 212 -20.34 10.55 9.02
N GLY A 213 -20.07 9.39 9.64
CA GLY A 213 -20.63 8.11 9.23
C GLY A 213 -19.87 7.43 8.08
N PHE A 214 -18.79 8.01 7.59
CA PHE A 214 -17.92 7.37 6.62
C PHE A 214 -16.99 6.36 7.31
N PHE A 215 -16.80 5.21 6.69
CA PHE A 215 -15.93 4.14 7.20
C PHE A 215 -14.43 4.47 6.99
N PRO A 216 -13.56 4.09 7.93
CA PRO A 216 -13.82 3.60 9.27
C PRO A 216 -14.04 4.75 10.27
N ALA A 217 -14.86 4.52 11.27
CA ALA A 217 -15.01 5.46 12.38
C ALA A 217 -13.82 5.33 13.33
N SER A 218 -12.89 6.27 13.29
CA SER A 218 -11.72 6.31 14.17
C SER A 218 -11.46 7.72 14.69
N LYS A 219 -11.03 7.83 15.96
CA LYS A 219 -10.59 9.11 16.55
C LYS A 219 -9.32 9.64 15.91
N LEU A 220 -8.51 8.76 15.34
CA LEU A 220 -7.24 9.11 14.69
C LEU A 220 -7.42 9.62 13.26
N SER A 221 -8.63 9.53 12.67
CA SER A 221 -8.88 9.99 11.31
C SER A 221 -8.99 11.51 11.16
N GLY A 222 -9.15 12.22 12.26
CA GLY A 222 -9.22 13.69 12.29
C GLY A 222 -7.85 14.37 12.23
N LEU A 223 -7.85 15.67 11.95
CA LEU A 223 -6.64 16.48 12.07
C LEU A 223 -6.31 16.62 13.56
N SER A 224 -5.19 16.02 13.99
CA SER A 224 -4.77 16.07 15.38
C SER A 224 -4.23 17.46 15.73
N SER A 225 -4.62 17.99 16.90
CA SER A 225 -4.01 19.18 17.47
C SER A 225 -2.81 18.82 18.34
N ILE A 226 -1.76 19.62 18.30
CA ILE A 226 -0.59 19.45 19.18
C ILE A 226 -0.94 19.56 20.67
N SER A 227 -2.10 20.15 21.00
CA SER A 227 -2.64 20.25 22.36
C SER A 227 -3.44 19.01 22.80
N ASP A 228 -3.73 18.09 21.90
CA ASP A 228 -4.50 16.90 22.24
C ASP A 228 -3.66 15.93 23.06
N ALA A 229 -4.25 15.36 24.11
CA ALA A 229 -3.61 14.34 24.94
C ALA A 229 -3.24 13.07 24.14
N GLU A 230 -3.97 12.80 23.07
CA GLU A 230 -3.74 11.68 22.15
C GLU A 230 -2.77 12.02 21.00
N TYR A 231 -2.17 13.21 21.00
CA TYR A 231 -1.29 13.61 19.90
C TYR A 231 -0.03 12.74 19.82
N ASP A 232 0.22 12.17 18.66
CA ASP A 232 1.46 11.49 18.30
C ASP A 232 2.02 12.11 17.00
N PRO A 233 3.20 12.76 17.03
CA PRO A 233 3.79 13.38 15.85
C PRO A 233 4.24 12.38 14.77
N PHE A 234 4.14 11.09 15.03
CA PHE A 234 4.49 10.02 14.09
C PHE A 234 3.29 9.22 13.57
N THR A 235 2.07 9.61 13.97
CA THR A 235 0.81 9.07 13.43
C THR A 235 -0.05 10.24 12.98
N LEU A 236 0.01 10.55 11.68
CA LEU A 236 -0.53 11.77 11.09
C LEU A 236 -1.69 11.46 10.15
N SER A 237 -2.69 12.33 10.16
CA SER A 237 -3.88 12.25 9.31
C SER A 237 -4.09 13.56 8.55
N ILE A 238 -4.42 13.45 7.27
CA ILE A 238 -4.88 14.57 6.43
C ILE A 238 -6.28 14.21 5.92
N PRO A 239 -7.32 14.55 6.70
CA PRO A 239 -8.70 14.32 6.28
C PRO A 239 -9.09 15.29 5.17
N LEU A 240 -9.69 14.78 4.12
CA LEU A 240 -10.15 15.55 2.97
C LEU A 240 -11.68 15.47 2.83
N ASN A 241 -12.27 16.56 2.36
CA ASN A 241 -13.70 16.65 2.07
C ASN A 241 -14.05 16.00 0.72
N VAL A 242 -15.33 15.74 0.53
CA VAL A 242 -15.91 15.36 -0.77
C VAL A 242 -15.43 16.32 -1.86
N GLY A 243 -15.15 15.79 -3.04
CA GLY A 243 -14.72 16.57 -4.20
C GLY A 243 -13.21 16.93 -4.20
N ALA A 244 -12.41 16.38 -3.27
CA ALA A 244 -10.96 16.55 -3.35
C ALA A 244 -10.45 16.10 -4.73
N SER A 245 -9.53 16.87 -5.29
CA SER A 245 -9.08 16.74 -6.68
C SER A 245 -7.57 16.91 -6.79
N ASP A 246 -7.04 16.84 -8.01
CA ASP A 246 -5.63 17.14 -8.30
C ASP A 246 -5.19 18.47 -7.68
N GLY A 247 -6.02 19.51 -7.79
CA GLY A 247 -5.74 20.80 -7.17
C GLY A 247 -5.67 20.74 -5.63
N THR A 248 -6.40 19.82 -5.00
CA THR A 248 -6.31 19.59 -3.54
C THR A 248 -4.98 18.92 -3.20
N TYR A 249 -4.65 17.83 -3.90
CA TYR A 249 -3.39 17.11 -3.70
C TYR A 249 -2.18 18.00 -4.03
N GLY A 250 -2.22 18.79 -5.10
CA GLY A 250 -1.14 19.76 -5.42
C GLY A 250 -0.87 20.75 -4.30
N ARG A 251 -1.93 21.21 -3.58
CA ARG A 251 -1.78 22.11 -2.42
C ARG A 251 -1.23 21.45 -1.17
N ILE A 252 -1.62 20.20 -0.88
CA ILE A 252 -1.15 19.50 0.33
C ILE A 252 0.19 18.80 0.12
N TRP A 253 0.56 18.48 -1.11
CA TRP A 253 1.75 17.70 -1.42
C TRP A 253 3.06 18.29 -0.90
N PRO A 254 3.30 19.61 -0.94
CA PRO A 254 4.47 20.23 -0.32
C PRO A 254 4.59 19.92 1.18
N ILE A 255 3.45 19.74 1.89
CA ILE A 255 3.43 19.36 3.31
C ILE A 255 3.87 17.90 3.44
N VAL A 256 3.31 16.99 2.61
CA VAL A 256 3.66 15.57 2.59
C VAL A 256 5.16 15.38 2.33
N GLU A 257 5.72 16.11 1.35
CA GLU A 257 7.16 16.07 1.06
C GLU A 257 8.02 16.63 2.20
N ARG A 258 7.52 17.67 2.88
CA ARG A 258 8.22 18.22 4.04
C ARG A 258 8.27 17.21 5.18
N VAL A 259 7.16 16.54 5.46
CA VAL A 259 7.09 15.44 6.46
C VAL A 259 8.08 14.34 6.11
N ALA A 260 8.05 13.83 4.87
CA ALA A 260 8.97 12.79 4.41
C ALA A 260 10.43 13.21 4.52
N ARG A 261 10.77 14.43 4.10
CA ARG A 261 12.13 14.96 4.17
C ARG A 261 12.63 15.13 5.60
N THR A 262 11.76 15.61 6.51
CA THR A 262 12.10 15.78 7.94
C THR A 262 12.26 14.43 8.61
N PHE A 263 11.41 13.46 8.28
CA PHE A 263 11.52 12.10 8.79
C PHE A 263 12.71 11.35 8.18
N SER A 264 13.08 11.61 6.93
CA SER A 264 14.20 10.97 6.20
C SER A 264 14.15 9.44 6.27
N PRO A 265 13.15 8.80 5.63
CA PRO A 265 12.97 7.35 5.69
C PRO A 265 14.05 6.59 4.91
N ASP A 266 14.43 5.41 5.40
CA ASP A 266 15.20 4.41 4.65
C ASP A 266 14.29 3.63 3.70
N TYR A 267 13.05 3.41 4.14
CA TYR A 267 12.01 2.75 3.36
C TYR A 267 10.73 3.56 3.40
N THR A 268 10.12 3.75 2.24
CA THR A 268 8.76 4.30 2.11
C THR A 268 7.84 3.23 1.56
N ILE A 269 6.82 2.87 2.32
CA ILE A 269 5.71 2.03 1.87
C ILE A 269 4.61 2.97 1.40
N VAL A 270 4.16 2.82 0.18
CA VAL A 270 3.03 3.59 -0.37
C VAL A 270 1.89 2.64 -0.65
N GLN A 271 0.78 2.81 0.07
CA GLN A 271 -0.47 2.15 -0.26
C GLN A 271 -1.15 2.96 -1.36
N CYS A 272 -1.37 2.32 -2.51
CA CYS A 272 -1.84 2.93 -3.76
C CYS A 272 -3.28 2.50 -4.06
N GLY A 273 -4.18 2.57 -3.08
CA GLY A 273 -5.61 2.33 -3.29
C GLY A 273 -6.13 3.20 -4.45
N ALA A 274 -6.97 2.62 -5.28
CA ALA A 274 -7.50 3.29 -6.46
C ALA A 274 -8.96 3.73 -6.29
N ASP A 275 -9.54 3.53 -5.13
CA ASP A 275 -10.92 3.92 -4.79
C ASP A 275 -11.09 5.43 -4.60
N ALA A 276 -10.02 6.16 -4.38
CA ALA A 276 -10.01 7.62 -4.38
C ALA A 276 -10.07 8.22 -5.80
N LEU A 277 -9.83 7.43 -6.85
CA LEU A 277 -9.86 7.91 -8.22
C LEU A 277 -11.27 8.11 -8.74
N ALA A 278 -11.47 9.17 -9.51
CA ALA A 278 -12.73 9.42 -10.19
C ALA A 278 -13.19 8.21 -11.01
N GLY A 279 -14.48 7.85 -10.88
CA GLY A 279 -15.07 6.69 -11.57
C GLY A 279 -15.02 5.38 -10.79
N ASP A 280 -14.49 5.35 -9.58
CA ASP A 280 -14.71 4.23 -8.67
C ASP A 280 -16.10 4.33 -8.03
N PRO A 281 -16.82 3.20 -7.80
CA PRO A 281 -18.15 3.22 -7.17
C PRO A 281 -18.20 3.87 -5.78
N TYR A 282 -17.12 3.83 -5.04
CA TYR A 282 -17.02 4.43 -3.70
C TYR A 282 -16.35 5.80 -3.68
N ALA A 283 -15.81 6.27 -4.84
CA ALA A 283 -15.08 7.52 -4.89
C ALA A 283 -15.96 8.71 -4.50
N THR A 284 -15.50 9.43 -3.50
CA THR A 284 -16.00 10.74 -3.12
C THR A 284 -15.14 11.87 -3.67
N PHE A 285 -13.99 11.54 -4.25
CA PHE A 285 -13.02 12.47 -4.81
C PHE A 285 -13.11 12.58 -6.33
N ASN A 286 -12.63 13.70 -6.86
CA ASN A 286 -12.40 13.92 -8.28
C ASN A 286 -10.89 13.82 -8.60
N TRP A 287 -10.24 12.83 -8.03
CA TRP A 287 -8.80 12.64 -8.20
C TRP A 287 -8.50 11.91 -9.50
N SER A 288 -7.55 12.42 -10.28
CA SER A 288 -7.19 11.82 -11.56
C SER A 288 -5.96 10.90 -11.44
N LEU A 289 -5.84 9.98 -12.40
CA LEU A 289 -4.67 9.10 -12.52
C LEU A 289 -3.47 9.79 -13.14
N GLY A 290 -3.65 10.82 -13.96
CA GLY A 290 -2.71 11.42 -14.90
C GLY A 290 -1.32 11.77 -14.42
N SER A 291 -0.62 12.63 -15.18
CA SER A 291 0.72 13.15 -14.89
C SER A 291 0.73 14.63 -14.52
N GLY A 292 -0.43 15.28 -14.54
CA GLY A 292 -0.60 16.67 -14.12
C GLY A 292 -0.37 16.84 -12.63
N GLU A 293 0.04 18.05 -12.22
CA GLU A 293 0.30 18.35 -10.82
C GLU A 293 -0.86 17.95 -9.90
N GLY A 294 -0.56 17.22 -8.84
CA GLY A 294 -1.49 16.72 -7.87
C GLY A 294 -2.25 15.44 -8.27
N SER A 295 -2.14 14.94 -9.52
CA SER A 295 -2.71 13.63 -9.88
C SER A 295 -1.98 12.47 -9.19
N LEU A 296 -2.61 11.30 -9.09
CA LEU A 296 -1.98 10.12 -8.47
C LEU A 296 -0.64 9.77 -9.12
N GLY A 297 -0.58 9.73 -10.44
CA GLY A 297 0.66 9.41 -11.14
C GLY A 297 1.76 10.44 -10.91
N TRP A 298 1.41 11.72 -10.83
CA TRP A 298 2.36 12.78 -10.48
C TRP A 298 2.89 12.60 -9.05
N CYS A 299 2.03 12.30 -8.08
CA CYS A 299 2.42 12.04 -6.69
C CYS A 299 3.40 10.86 -6.59
N ILE A 300 3.06 9.73 -7.22
CA ILE A 300 3.92 8.53 -7.23
C ILE A 300 5.25 8.80 -7.96
N ASN A 301 5.22 9.49 -9.10
CA ASN A 301 6.43 9.85 -9.81
C ASN A 301 7.38 10.71 -8.94
N ARG A 302 6.85 11.66 -8.19
CA ARG A 302 7.65 12.49 -7.26
C ARG A 302 8.28 11.65 -6.15
N ILE A 303 7.54 10.70 -5.58
CA ILE A 303 8.10 9.76 -4.58
C ILE A 303 9.27 8.99 -5.20
N LEU A 304 9.03 8.36 -6.33
CA LEU A 304 10.03 7.50 -6.99
C LEU A 304 11.28 8.24 -7.47
N THR A 305 11.15 9.53 -7.84
CA THR A 305 12.28 10.32 -8.38
C THR A 305 13.01 11.16 -7.36
N SER A 306 12.29 11.64 -6.33
CA SER A 306 12.80 12.73 -5.48
C SER A 306 12.93 12.36 -4.00
N TRP A 307 12.30 11.27 -3.55
CA TRP A 307 12.42 10.85 -2.17
C TRP A 307 13.60 9.91 -1.96
N PRO A 308 14.29 10.03 -0.82
CA PRO A 308 15.40 9.12 -0.48
C PRO A 308 14.91 7.72 -0.12
N GLY A 309 15.86 6.78 -0.08
CA GLY A 309 15.62 5.43 0.37
C GLY A 309 15.03 4.54 -0.72
N LYS A 310 14.36 3.47 -0.28
CA LYS A 310 13.75 2.47 -1.15
C LYS A 310 12.24 2.49 -1.01
N HIS A 311 11.54 2.09 -2.06
CA HIS A 311 10.09 2.25 -2.14
C HIS A 311 9.38 0.90 -2.31
N LEU A 312 8.35 0.67 -1.50
CA LEU A 312 7.40 -0.44 -1.64
C LEU A 312 6.06 0.13 -2.07
N LEU A 313 5.60 -0.24 -3.28
CA LEU A 313 4.27 0.09 -3.75
C LEU A 313 3.34 -1.09 -3.48
N LEU A 314 2.29 -0.85 -2.71
CA LEU A 314 1.24 -1.82 -2.42
C LEU A 314 -0.05 -1.41 -3.13
N GLY A 315 -0.91 -2.39 -3.39
CA GLY A 315 -2.27 -2.14 -3.84
C GLY A 315 -3.12 -1.49 -2.76
N GLY A 316 -4.36 -1.93 -2.62
CA GLY A 316 -5.33 -1.38 -1.66
C GLY A 316 -6.74 -1.51 -2.16
N GLY A 317 -7.58 -0.51 -1.84
CA GLY A 317 -8.94 -0.37 -2.35
C GLY A 317 -9.01 -0.17 -3.86
N GLY A 318 -10.21 -0.03 -4.35
CA GLY A 318 -10.55 0.11 -5.77
C GLY A 318 -11.49 -0.98 -6.24
N TYR A 319 -12.71 -0.59 -6.61
CA TYR A 319 -13.85 -1.48 -6.79
C TYR A 319 -14.38 -1.46 -8.22
N ASN A 320 -13.78 -0.63 -9.09
CA ASN A 320 -13.88 -0.73 -10.53
C ASN A 320 -12.63 -1.43 -11.08
N SER A 321 -12.67 -2.75 -11.23
CA SER A 321 -11.48 -3.55 -11.61
C SER A 321 -10.78 -3.08 -12.88
N PRO A 322 -11.46 -2.68 -13.97
CA PRO A 322 -10.80 -2.08 -15.15
C PRO A 322 -10.03 -0.78 -14.82
N ASN A 323 -10.59 0.10 -13.99
CA ASN A 323 -9.92 1.34 -13.61
C ASN A 323 -8.71 1.06 -12.73
N VAL A 324 -8.82 0.13 -11.78
CA VAL A 324 -7.69 -0.32 -10.94
C VAL A 324 -6.58 -0.91 -11.81
N ALA A 325 -6.92 -1.74 -12.79
CA ALA A 325 -5.93 -2.33 -13.68
C ALA A 325 -5.16 -1.25 -14.48
N ARG A 326 -5.87 -0.24 -14.99
CA ARG A 326 -5.22 0.92 -15.65
C ARG A 326 -4.33 1.69 -14.69
N ALA A 327 -4.83 1.96 -13.46
CA ALA A 327 -4.08 2.70 -12.45
C ALA A 327 -2.78 1.99 -12.11
N TRP A 328 -2.83 0.73 -11.69
CA TRP A 328 -1.63 0.01 -11.26
C TRP A 328 -0.71 -0.36 -12.42
N ALA A 329 -1.23 -0.57 -13.63
CA ALA A 329 -0.38 -0.70 -14.82
C ALA A 329 0.37 0.61 -15.13
N TYR A 330 -0.30 1.76 -15.01
CA TYR A 330 0.34 3.07 -15.18
C TYR A 330 1.38 3.33 -14.10
N LEU A 331 1.09 3.09 -12.82
CA LEU A 331 2.07 3.22 -11.74
C LEU A 331 3.26 2.27 -11.91
N THR A 332 3.02 1.05 -12.41
CA THR A 332 4.11 0.12 -12.79
C THR A 332 4.98 0.73 -13.89
N SER A 333 4.37 1.34 -14.92
CA SER A 333 5.12 1.98 -16.00
C SER A 333 5.98 3.15 -15.52
N LEU A 334 5.51 3.92 -14.54
CA LEU A 334 6.28 4.99 -13.91
C LEU A 334 7.51 4.41 -13.16
N ALA A 335 7.32 3.35 -12.38
CA ALA A 335 8.42 2.72 -11.65
C ALA A 335 9.53 2.24 -12.60
N VAL A 336 9.18 1.74 -13.78
CA VAL A 336 10.16 1.31 -14.81
C VAL A 336 10.83 2.49 -15.49
N SER A 337 10.10 3.58 -15.75
CA SER A 337 10.60 4.73 -16.52
C SER A 337 11.55 5.62 -15.73
N VAL A 338 11.34 5.75 -14.42
CA VAL A 338 12.15 6.59 -13.49
C VAL A 338 13.63 6.22 -13.49
N ILE A 339 13.95 5.02 -13.88
CA ILE A 339 15.29 4.46 -13.77
C ILE A 339 16.22 4.89 -14.92
N THR A 340 15.67 5.40 -15.99
CA THR A 340 16.45 5.66 -17.22
C THR A 340 16.83 7.14 -17.42
N GLY A 341 16.37 8.06 -16.59
CA GLY A 341 16.59 9.50 -16.83
C GLY A 341 15.95 10.00 -18.13
N LEU A 342 15.22 9.15 -18.84
CA LEU A 342 14.51 9.49 -20.07
C LEU A 342 13.13 10.06 -19.72
N SER A 343 13.08 11.36 -19.50
CA SER A 343 11.85 12.12 -19.67
C SER A 343 11.42 11.99 -21.14
N LYS A 344 10.31 11.32 -21.40
CA LYS A 344 9.62 11.13 -22.69
C LYS A 344 9.73 9.72 -23.29
N LEU A 345 9.08 8.76 -22.68
CA LEU A 345 8.44 7.72 -23.47
C LEU A 345 7.16 8.33 -24.04
N GLY A 346 7.06 8.33 -25.38
CA GLY A 346 5.90 8.86 -26.13
C GLY A 346 4.60 8.05 -25.98
N LEU A 347 4.26 7.74 -24.74
CA LEU A 347 2.88 7.38 -24.34
C LEU A 347 2.15 8.72 -24.25
N THR A 348 1.64 9.17 -25.40
CA THR A 348 0.83 10.38 -25.48
C THR A 348 -0.33 10.29 -24.50
N GLN A 349 -0.63 11.40 -23.85
CA GLN A 349 -1.72 11.61 -22.87
C GLN A 349 -3.10 11.05 -23.31
N THR A 350 -3.27 10.77 -24.60
CA THR A 350 -4.52 10.30 -25.19
C THR A 350 -4.85 8.82 -24.92
N SER A 351 -3.89 7.99 -24.51
CA SER A 351 -4.12 6.57 -24.25
C SER A 351 -4.56 6.23 -22.81
N TRP A 352 -4.44 7.18 -21.87
CA TRP A 352 -4.72 6.94 -20.44
C TRP A 352 -5.82 7.84 -19.87
N SER A 353 -6.37 8.79 -20.64
CA SER A 353 -7.47 9.63 -20.15
C SER A 353 -8.73 8.78 -19.94
N LEU A 354 -9.19 8.72 -18.70
CA LEU A 354 -10.55 8.33 -18.36
C LEU A 354 -11.48 9.41 -18.93
N ARG A 355 -12.25 9.11 -19.97
CA ARG A 355 -13.50 9.77 -20.28
C ARG A 355 -14.64 8.96 -19.71
#